data_2cc6c9959a72a4c20c1d240215eaa01f
#
_entry.id   2cc6c9959a72a4c20c1d240215eaa01f
#
_cell.length_a   1.000
_cell.length_b   1.000
_cell.length_c   1.000
_cell.angle_alpha   90.00
_cell.angle_beta   90.00
_cell.angle_gamma   90.00
#
_symmetry.space_group_name_H-M   'P 1'
#
loop_
_entity.id
_entity.type
_entity.pdbx_description
1 polymer ?
#
loop_
_entity_poly.entity_id
_entity_poly.type
_entity_poly.pdbx_seq_one_letter_code
_entity_poly.pdbx_strand_id
1 'polypeptide(L)'
;CRLLVHIVDVSGSEGRDPIEDFEKINQELAAFNPELAQRPQIVAGNKCDLAEDDQLARFASYIRGKGYDYYPMSAAISYGTKELIDAVAARLHTLPPVKRYEREEIPLETLAQKKNNGFTITEHEGVYFVEAPWLIPILNQIDPEDYESLQYFERVLRSSGIIDGLVERGVHEGDTVNIYDIEFDYVP
;
A
#
# COMPACT_ATOMS: atom_id res chain seq x y z
N CYS A 1 -4.95 7.15 4.29
CA CYS A 1 -5.96 7.43 5.35
C CYS A 1 -6.05 8.93 5.63
N ARG A 2 -7.10 9.37 6.32
CA ARG A 2 -7.32 10.78 6.71
C ARG A 2 -7.17 11.00 8.20
N LEU A 3 -7.37 9.96 8.98
CA LEU A 3 -7.37 9.94 10.43
C LEU A 3 -6.70 8.65 10.90
N LEU A 4 -5.89 8.74 11.94
CA LEU A 4 -5.31 7.61 12.64
C LEU A 4 -6.08 7.36 13.94
N VAL A 5 -6.32 6.09 14.25
CA VAL A 5 -6.77 5.66 15.57
C VAL A 5 -5.63 4.87 16.20
N HIS A 6 -4.97 5.45 17.19
CA HIS A 6 -3.87 4.81 17.89
C HIS A 6 -4.41 4.08 19.12
N ILE A 7 -4.39 2.76 19.07
CA ILE A 7 -4.88 1.92 20.17
C ILE A 7 -3.69 1.49 21.01
N VAL A 8 -3.72 1.82 22.30
CA VAL A 8 -2.67 1.51 23.28
C VAL A 8 -3.25 0.59 24.35
N ASP A 9 -2.53 -0.46 24.72
CA ASP A 9 -2.84 -1.28 25.88
C ASP A 9 -2.51 -0.52 27.16
N VAL A 10 -3.54 -0.12 27.90
CA VAL A 10 -3.38 0.67 29.14
C VAL A 10 -3.37 -0.18 30.39
N SER A 11 -3.48 -1.51 30.28
CA SER A 11 -3.50 -2.40 31.44
C SER A 11 -2.14 -2.61 32.09
N GLY A 12 -1.05 -2.38 31.32
CA GLY A 12 0.30 -2.72 31.79
C GLY A 12 0.53 -4.22 32.01
N SER A 13 -0.36 -5.08 31.51
CA SER A 13 -0.34 -6.53 31.75
C SER A 13 0.92 -7.23 31.24
N GLU A 14 1.63 -6.60 30.29
CA GLU A 14 2.91 -7.10 29.75
C GLU A 14 4.13 -6.41 30.37
N GLY A 15 3.95 -5.65 31.44
CA GLY A 15 5.03 -4.93 32.12
C GLY A 15 5.58 -3.72 31.35
N ARG A 16 4.82 -3.22 30.37
CA ARG A 16 5.16 -2.03 29.57
C ARG A 16 4.44 -0.80 30.09
N ASP A 17 5.09 0.37 29.99
CA ASP A 17 4.45 1.65 30.26
C ASP A 17 3.67 2.12 29.02
N PRO A 18 2.34 2.33 29.12
CA PRO A 18 1.52 2.79 28.02
C PRO A 18 2.00 4.11 27.38
N ILE A 19 2.62 4.99 28.17
CA ILE A 19 3.18 6.26 27.67
C ILE A 19 4.40 6.00 26.79
N GLU A 20 5.29 5.10 27.22
CA GLU A 20 6.47 4.73 26.43
C GLU A 20 6.08 4.05 25.12
N ASP A 21 5.11 3.14 25.16
CA ASP A 21 4.60 2.48 23.94
C ASP A 21 3.97 3.49 22.98
N PHE A 22 3.16 4.43 23.48
CA PHE A 22 2.59 5.51 22.67
C PHE A 22 3.67 6.35 21.98
N GLU A 23 4.69 6.79 22.72
CA GLU A 23 5.77 7.62 22.16
C GLU A 23 6.60 6.83 21.12
N LYS A 24 6.91 5.57 21.41
CA LYS A 24 7.68 4.71 20.52
C LYS A 24 6.99 4.52 19.17
N ILE A 25 5.70 4.19 19.18
CA ILE A 25 4.92 4.02 17.93
C ILE A 25 4.86 5.33 17.14
N ASN A 26 4.69 6.48 17.81
CA ASN A 26 4.71 7.77 17.11
C ASN A 26 6.09 8.09 16.50
N GLN A 27 7.18 7.71 17.16
CA GLN A 27 8.54 7.84 16.60
C GLN A 27 8.74 6.93 15.39
N GLU A 28 8.31 5.67 15.47
CA GLU A 28 8.37 4.72 14.36
C GLU A 28 7.52 5.20 13.18
N LEU A 29 6.33 5.71 13.45
CA LEU A 29 5.45 6.28 12.41
C LEU A 29 6.11 7.48 11.71
N ALA A 30 6.74 8.37 12.45
CA ALA A 30 7.44 9.53 11.89
C ALA A 30 8.69 9.12 11.08
N ALA A 31 9.41 8.10 11.52
CA ALA A 31 10.55 7.56 10.78
C ALA A 31 10.13 6.85 9.49
N PHE A 32 8.99 6.16 9.49
CA PHE A 32 8.45 5.48 8.32
C PHE A 32 7.90 6.46 7.28
N ASN A 33 7.04 7.39 7.71
CA ASN A 33 6.42 8.37 6.80
C ASN A 33 6.02 9.64 7.56
N PRO A 34 6.79 10.74 7.40
CA PRO A 34 6.51 12.02 8.05
C PRO A 34 5.13 12.62 7.71
N GLU A 35 4.62 12.39 6.49
CA GLU A 35 3.28 12.86 6.10
C GLU A 35 2.19 12.11 6.85
N LEU A 36 2.39 10.81 7.07
CA LEU A 36 1.46 9.98 7.84
C LEU A 36 1.45 10.37 9.32
N ALA A 37 2.62 10.67 9.90
CA ALA A 37 2.75 11.12 11.28
C ALA A 37 2.07 12.48 11.56
N GLN A 38 1.88 13.31 10.54
CA GLN A 38 1.17 14.60 10.65
C GLN A 38 -0.35 14.46 10.52
N ARG A 39 -0.87 13.26 10.26
CA ARG A 39 -2.33 13.05 10.18
C ARG A 39 -2.98 13.27 11.54
N PRO A 40 -4.21 13.80 11.57
CA PRO A 40 -4.99 13.84 12.81
C PRO A 40 -5.06 12.46 13.45
N GLN A 41 -4.93 12.42 14.77
CA GLN A 41 -4.90 11.17 15.53
C GLN A 41 -5.89 11.24 16.68
N ILE A 42 -6.61 10.14 16.91
CA ILE A 42 -7.41 9.87 18.11
C ILE A 42 -6.73 8.71 18.85
N VAL A 43 -6.61 8.82 20.17
CA VAL A 43 -5.98 7.78 20.99
C VAL A 43 -7.03 7.01 21.78
N ALA A 44 -7.00 5.69 21.68
CA ALA A 44 -7.86 4.78 22.42
C ALA A 44 -7.04 3.96 23.40
N GLY A 45 -7.38 4.04 24.70
CA GLY A 45 -6.81 3.20 25.74
C GLY A 45 -7.58 1.90 25.86
N ASN A 46 -7.06 0.82 25.26
CA ASN A 46 -7.69 -0.49 25.31
C ASN A 46 -7.34 -1.25 26.60
N LYS A 47 -8.15 -2.23 26.95
CA LYS A 47 -8.07 -3.02 28.18
C LYS A 47 -8.20 -2.15 29.45
N CYS A 48 -8.99 -1.09 29.39
CA CYS A 48 -9.20 -0.20 30.55
C CYS A 48 -9.88 -0.90 31.73
N ASP A 49 -10.57 -2.02 31.49
CA ASP A 49 -11.16 -2.89 32.50
C ASP A 49 -10.13 -3.66 33.36
N LEU A 50 -8.90 -3.76 32.88
CA LEU A 50 -7.81 -4.44 33.58
C LEU A 50 -6.76 -3.47 34.18
N ALA A 51 -6.89 -2.18 33.90
CA ALA A 51 -5.96 -1.16 34.34
C ALA A 51 -6.37 -0.56 35.70
N GLU A 52 -5.42 -0.13 36.51
CA GLU A 52 -5.67 0.61 37.74
C GLU A 52 -6.10 2.05 37.43
N ASP A 53 -6.99 2.63 38.27
CA ASP A 53 -7.56 3.98 38.08
C ASP A 53 -6.45 5.05 37.97
N ASP A 54 -5.40 4.97 38.78
CA ASP A 54 -4.27 5.91 38.75
C ASP A 54 -3.52 5.83 37.41
N GLN A 55 -3.34 4.63 36.85
CA GLN A 55 -2.68 4.42 35.58
C GLN A 55 -3.50 4.99 34.43
N LEU A 56 -4.82 4.74 34.44
CA LEU A 56 -5.75 5.32 33.47
C LEU A 56 -5.74 6.84 33.52
N ALA A 57 -5.80 7.43 34.73
CA ALA A 57 -5.78 8.87 34.94
C ALA A 57 -4.47 9.50 34.45
N ARG A 58 -3.33 8.87 34.74
CA ARG A 58 -2.00 9.30 34.30
C ARG A 58 -1.91 9.29 32.77
N PHE A 59 -2.29 8.20 32.13
CA PHE A 59 -2.25 8.07 30.68
C PHE A 59 -3.20 9.07 30.00
N ALA A 60 -4.45 9.17 30.47
CA ALA A 60 -5.44 10.11 29.94
C ALA A 60 -4.95 11.56 30.02
N SER A 61 -4.36 11.95 31.17
CA SER A 61 -3.80 13.29 31.39
C SER A 61 -2.65 13.57 30.42
N TYR A 62 -1.76 12.60 30.23
CA TYR A 62 -0.63 12.71 29.33
C TYR A 62 -1.09 12.92 27.88
N ILE A 63 -1.99 12.08 27.38
CA ILE A 63 -2.49 12.14 26.00
C ILE A 63 -3.23 13.46 25.73
N ARG A 64 -4.11 13.89 26.66
CA ARG A 64 -4.81 15.18 26.55
C ARG A 64 -3.84 16.36 26.62
N GLY A 65 -2.81 16.27 27.45
CA GLY A 65 -1.74 17.29 27.54
C GLY A 65 -0.93 17.44 26.26
N LYS A 66 -0.84 16.38 25.44
CA LYS A 66 -0.26 16.40 24.10
C LYS A 66 -1.22 16.94 23.03
N GLY A 67 -2.50 17.19 23.37
CA GLY A 67 -3.50 17.74 22.47
C GLY A 67 -4.29 16.68 21.67
N TYR A 68 -4.21 15.42 22.06
CA TYR A 68 -5.00 14.36 21.43
C TYR A 68 -6.32 14.10 22.15
N ASP A 69 -7.35 13.75 21.40
CA ASP A 69 -8.59 13.21 21.94
C ASP A 69 -8.34 11.79 22.46
N TYR A 70 -8.80 11.50 23.69
CA TYR A 70 -8.59 10.22 24.37
C TYR A 70 -9.92 9.54 24.72
N TYR A 71 -10.02 8.26 24.38
CA TYR A 71 -11.18 7.40 24.63
C TYR A 71 -10.73 6.11 25.33
N PRO A 72 -11.12 5.91 26.63
CA PRO A 72 -10.93 4.63 27.28
C PRO A 72 -11.90 3.59 26.69
N MET A 73 -11.39 2.39 26.42
CA MET A 73 -12.20 1.30 25.89
C MET A 73 -11.71 -0.07 26.39
N SER A 74 -12.58 -1.04 26.30
CA SER A 74 -12.24 -2.46 26.36
C SER A 74 -12.92 -3.18 25.21
N ALA A 75 -12.13 -3.63 24.24
CA ALA A 75 -12.66 -4.35 23.08
C ALA A 75 -13.27 -5.70 23.49
N ALA A 76 -12.74 -6.35 24.52
CA ALA A 76 -13.19 -7.66 24.99
C ALA A 76 -14.64 -7.65 25.51
N ILE A 77 -15.05 -6.56 26.18
CA ILE A 77 -16.39 -6.39 26.75
C ILE A 77 -17.23 -5.34 26.00
N SER A 78 -16.72 -4.86 24.85
CA SER A 78 -17.38 -3.82 24.03
C SER A 78 -17.66 -2.50 24.78
N TYR A 79 -16.88 -2.18 25.80
CA TYR A 79 -16.98 -0.93 26.54
C TYR A 79 -16.26 0.20 25.81
N GLY A 80 -16.86 1.38 25.69
CA GLY A 80 -16.27 2.57 25.08
C GLY A 80 -16.07 2.51 23.56
N THR A 81 -16.36 1.38 22.92
CA THR A 81 -16.19 1.19 21.48
C THR A 81 -17.12 2.05 20.65
N LYS A 82 -18.36 2.22 21.10
CA LYS A 82 -19.34 3.05 20.41
C LYS A 82 -18.94 4.52 20.44
N GLU A 83 -18.54 5.03 21.58
CA GLU A 83 -18.07 6.40 21.79
C GLU A 83 -16.85 6.71 20.91
N LEU A 84 -15.91 5.77 20.80
CA LEU A 84 -14.76 5.89 19.89
C LEU A 84 -15.20 5.96 18.43
N ILE A 85 -16.10 5.07 17.99
CA ILE A 85 -16.60 5.04 16.60
C ILE A 85 -17.34 6.33 16.27
N ASP A 86 -18.21 6.80 17.16
CA ASP A 86 -18.96 8.04 16.99
C ASP A 86 -18.01 9.24 16.86
N ALA A 87 -16.95 9.29 17.68
CA ALA A 87 -15.92 10.32 17.61
C ALA A 87 -15.10 10.28 16.31
N VAL A 88 -14.73 9.08 15.86
CA VAL A 88 -14.05 8.87 14.57
C VAL A 88 -14.92 9.35 13.42
N ALA A 89 -16.20 8.98 13.40
CA ALA A 89 -17.15 9.40 12.39
C ALA A 89 -17.31 10.93 12.37
N ALA A 90 -17.51 11.55 13.53
CA ALA A 90 -17.62 13.01 13.65
C ALA A 90 -16.35 13.70 13.15
N ARG A 91 -15.16 13.19 13.51
CA ARG A 91 -13.90 13.77 13.07
C ARG A 91 -13.70 13.64 11.56
N LEU A 92 -14.03 12.49 10.97
CA LEU A 92 -13.92 12.25 9.54
C LEU A 92 -14.79 13.21 8.71
N HIS A 93 -15.96 13.64 9.22
CA HIS A 93 -16.81 14.62 8.53
C HIS A 93 -16.16 16.01 8.44
N THR A 94 -15.27 16.34 9.37
CA THR A 94 -14.59 17.65 9.38
C THR A 94 -13.29 17.67 8.57
N LEU A 95 -12.78 16.51 8.19
CA LEU A 95 -11.51 16.39 7.47
C LEU A 95 -11.72 16.49 5.96
N PRO A 96 -10.75 17.07 5.23
CA PRO A 96 -10.79 17.15 3.77
C PRO A 96 -10.83 15.73 3.17
N PRO A 97 -11.33 15.57 1.94
CA PRO A 97 -11.31 14.27 1.24
C PRO A 97 -9.88 13.75 1.08
N VAL A 98 -9.76 12.44 0.89
CA VAL A 98 -8.46 11.80 0.62
C VAL A 98 -7.84 12.43 -0.62
N LYS A 99 -6.58 12.85 -0.52
CA LYS A 99 -5.79 13.21 -1.70
C LYS A 99 -5.67 11.93 -2.55
N ARG A 100 -6.38 11.88 -3.66
CA ARG A 100 -6.20 10.80 -4.63
C ARG A 100 -4.84 11.06 -5.28
N TYR A 101 -3.93 10.14 -5.14
CA TYR A 101 -2.76 10.08 -6.00
C TYR A 101 -3.31 9.58 -7.35
N GLU A 102 -3.42 10.48 -8.32
CA GLU A 102 -3.58 10.04 -9.70
C GLU A 102 -2.34 9.19 -10.00
N ARG A 103 -2.55 7.97 -10.53
CA ARG A 103 -1.44 7.23 -11.12
C ARG A 103 -0.81 8.21 -12.11
N GLU A 104 0.46 8.51 -11.97
CA GLU A 104 1.19 9.11 -13.07
C GLU A 104 1.08 8.11 -14.22
N GLU A 105 0.12 8.34 -15.11
CA GLU A 105 0.15 7.68 -16.41
C GLU A 105 1.45 8.13 -17.04
N ILE A 106 2.43 7.23 -17.06
CA ILE A 106 3.67 7.46 -17.80
C ILE A 106 3.20 7.64 -19.24
N PRO A 107 3.31 8.85 -19.84
CA PRO A 107 2.78 9.08 -21.17
C PRO A 107 3.40 8.03 -22.11
N LEU A 108 2.57 7.36 -22.92
CA LEU A 108 3.02 6.38 -23.91
C LEU A 108 4.14 6.96 -24.81
N GLU A 109 4.14 8.28 -24.99
CA GLU A 109 5.21 9.04 -25.68
C GLU A 109 6.57 8.94 -24.97
N THR A 110 6.59 8.84 -23.63
CA THR A 110 7.85 8.68 -22.88
C THR A 110 8.38 7.25 -22.98
N LEU A 111 7.50 6.27 -23.15
CA LEU A 111 7.85 4.87 -23.43
C LEU A 111 8.28 4.71 -24.91
N ALA A 112 7.62 5.41 -25.83
CA ALA A 112 7.94 5.40 -27.26
C ALA A 112 9.28 6.10 -27.56
N GLN A 113 9.66 7.13 -26.80
CA GLN A 113 10.99 7.79 -26.93
C GLN A 113 12.15 6.90 -26.44
N LYS A 114 11.87 5.84 -25.70
CA LYS A 114 12.83 4.80 -25.32
C LYS A 114 12.96 3.68 -26.37
N LYS A 115 12.72 3.95 -27.64
CA LYS A 115 12.98 3.04 -28.79
C LYS A 115 14.43 2.49 -28.85
N ASN A 116 15.26 2.84 -27.88
CA ASN A 116 16.63 2.35 -27.72
C ASN A 116 16.82 1.43 -26.50
N ASN A 117 15.75 1.02 -25.84
CA ASN A 117 15.85 0.00 -24.80
C ASN A 117 15.95 -1.36 -25.50
N GLY A 118 17.18 -1.85 -25.67
CA GLY A 118 17.44 -3.13 -26.28
C GLY A 118 16.63 -4.25 -25.61
N PHE A 119 16.06 -5.10 -26.43
CA PHE A 119 15.53 -6.39 -26.02
C PHE A 119 16.17 -7.48 -26.87
N THR A 120 16.25 -8.67 -26.30
CA THR A 120 16.75 -9.86 -27.01
C THR A 120 15.61 -10.87 -27.03
N ILE A 121 15.39 -11.48 -28.20
CA ILE A 121 14.44 -12.59 -28.34
C ILE A 121 15.24 -13.80 -28.78
N THR A 122 15.12 -14.89 -28.05
CA THR A 122 15.68 -16.21 -28.39
C THR A 122 14.56 -17.22 -28.48
N GLU A 123 14.70 -18.18 -29.39
CA GLU A 123 13.76 -19.31 -29.50
C GLU A 123 14.45 -20.57 -29.02
N HIS A 124 13.78 -21.36 -28.22
CA HIS A 124 14.25 -22.64 -27.78
C HIS A 124 13.06 -23.63 -27.64
N GLU A 125 13.09 -24.73 -28.39
CA GLU A 125 12.07 -25.78 -28.37
C GLU A 125 10.64 -25.27 -28.61
N GLY A 126 10.48 -24.26 -29.45
CA GLY A 126 9.18 -23.67 -29.81
C GLY A 126 8.64 -22.64 -28.80
N VAL A 127 9.46 -22.25 -27.82
CA VAL A 127 9.15 -21.17 -26.88
C VAL A 127 10.02 -19.94 -27.20
N TYR A 128 9.40 -18.78 -27.28
CA TYR A 128 10.09 -17.51 -27.50
C TYR A 128 10.39 -16.82 -26.17
N PHE A 129 11.65 -16.65 -25.84
CA PHE A 129 12.12 -15.98 -24.63
C PHE A 129 12.50 -14.53 -24.95
N VAL A 130 11.89 -13.61 -24.24
CA VAL A 130 12.15 -12.16 -24.36
C VAL A 130 12.89 -11.66 -23.13
N GLU A 131 14.09 -11.12 -23.35
CA GLU A 131 14.86 -10.44 -22.32
C GLU A 131 14.87 -8.94 -22.56
N ALA A 132 14.27 -8.18 -21.65
CA ALA A 132 14.16 -6.73 -21.69
C ALA A 132 14.26 -6.17 -20.26
N PRO A 133 15.46 -5.89 -19.70
CA PRO A 133 15.63 -5.49 -18.30
C PRO A 133 14.79 -4.28 -17.88
N TRP A 134 14.50 -3.38 -18.80
CA TRP A 134 13.65 -2.22 -18.57
C TRP A 134 12.17 -2.57 -18.35
N LEU A 135 11.75 -3.79 -18.70
CA LEU A 135 10.38 -4.27 -18.53
C LEU A 135 10.13 -4.77 -17.10
N ILE A 136 11.16 -5.18 -16.36
CA ILE A 136 11.05 -5.75 -15.01
C ILE A 136 10.24 -4.85 -14.04
N PRO A 137 10.49 -3.53 -13.96
CA PRO A 137 9.68 -2.66 -13.10
C PRO A 137 8.20 -2.57 -13.50
N ILE A 138 7.90 -2.80 -14.79
CA ILE A 138 6.52 -2.81 -15.30
C ILE A 138 5.86 -4.13 -14.95
N LEU A 139 6.56 -5.25 -15.15
CA LEU A 139 6.07 -6.60 -14.80
C LEU A 139 5.68 -6.70 -13.32
N ASN A 140 6.47 -6.13 -12.43
CA ASN A 140 6.20 -6.08 -10.99
C ASN A 140 4.93 -5.29 -10.61
N GLN A 141 4.34 -4.54 -11.54
CA GLN A 141 3.12 -3.76 -11.35
C GLN A 141 1.90 -4.38 -12.05
N ILE A 142 2.11 -5.42 -12.85
CA ILE A 142 1.05 -6.11 -13.57
C ILE A 142 0.33 -7.06 -12.61
N ASP A 143 -0.99 -6.90 -12.54
CA ASP A 143 -1.86 -7.86 -11.89
C ASP A 143 -2.44 -8.79 -12.97
N PRO A 144 -2.07 -10.08 -12.97
CA PRO A 144 -2.55 -11.03 -13.98
C PRO A 144 -4.06 -11.32 -13.88
N GLU A 145 -4.71 -11.00 -12.76
CA GLU A 145 -6.15 -11.15 -12.57
C GLU A 145 -6.94 -9.90 -13.01
N ASP A 146 -6.27 -8.77 -13.25
CA ASP A 146 -6.89 -7.52 -13.67
C ASP A 146 -6.79 -7.31 -15.20
N TYR A 147 -7.94 -7.31 -15.86
CA TYR A 147 -8.04 -7.12 -17.31
C TYR A 147 -7.45 -5.78 -17.80
N GLU A 148 -7.63 -4.68 -17.07
CA GLU A 148 -7.05 -3.37 -17.43
C GLU A 148 -5.52 -3.39 -17.36
N SER A 149 -4.98 -4.09 -16.37
CA SER A 149 -3.55 -4.30 -16.17
C SER A 149 -2.93 -5.09 -17.33
N LEU A 150 -3.60 -6.16 -17.77
CA LEU A 150 -3.16 -6.97 -18.91
C LEU A 150 -3.22 -6.17 -20.24
N GLN A 151 -4.28 -5.40 -20.47
CA GLN A 151 -4.36 -4.52 -21.66
C GLN A 151 -3.26 -3.44 -21.65
N TYR A 152 -2.91 -2.92 -20.48
CA TYR A 152 -1.78 -1.99 -20.35
C TYR A 152 -0.48 -2.67 -20.76
N PHE A 153 -0.23 -3.89 -20.27
CA PHE A 153 0.96 -4.67 -20.60
C PHE A 153 1.07 -4.95 -22.11
N GLU A 154 -0.01 -5.40 -22.74
CA GLU A 154 -0.08 -5.62 -24.19
C GLU A 154 0.29 -4.35 -24.97
N ARG A 155 -0.25 -3.18 -24.59
CA ARG A 155 0.11 -1.91 -25.22
C ARG A 155 1.58 -1.57 -25.08
N VAL A 156 2.19 -1.88 -23.93
CA VAL A 156 3.63 -1.70 -23.70
C VAL A 156 4.44 -2.58 -24.62
N LEU A 157 4.10 -3.87 -24.77
CA LEU A 157 4.77 -4.80 -25.67
C LEU A 157 4.68 -4.35 -27.14
N ARG A 158 3.50 -3.89 -27.58
CA ARG A 158 3.31 -3.37 -28.95
C ARG A 158 4.11 -2.08 -29.17
N SER A 159 4.03 -1.11 -28.25
CA SER A 159 4.70 0.19 -28.42
C SER A 159 6.23 0.12 -28.33
N SER A 160 6.76 -0.88 -27.63
CA SER A 160 8.22 -1.10 -27.52
C SER A 160 8.84 -1.81 -28.72
N GLY A 161 8.03 -2.37 -29.62
CA GLY A 161 8.47 -3.14 -30.79
C GLY A 161 8.81 -4.60 -30.47
N ILE A 162 8.52 -5.09 -29.26
CA ILE A 162 8.72 -6.51 -28.91
C ILE A 162 7.82 -7.40 -29.74
N ILE A 163 6.56 -7.02 -29.94
CA ILE A 163 5.62 -7.77 -30.79
C ILE A 163 6.14 -7.83 -32.23
N ASP A 164 6.58 -6.71 -32.78
CA ASP A 164 7.17 -6.68 -34.13
C ASP A 164 8.41 -7.58 -34.21
N GLY A 165 9.26 -7.56 -33.19
CA GLY A 165 10.43 -8.42 -33.11
C GLY A 165 10.12 -9.93 -32.99
N LEU A 166 9.01 -10.31 -32.37
CA LEU A 166 8.51 -11.69 -32.33
C LEU A 166 8.03 -12.12 -33.72
N VAL A 167 7.24 -11.27 -34.39
CA VAL A 167 6.76 -11.52 -35.77
C VAL A 167 7.93 -11.68 -36.75
N GLU A 168 8.94 -10.82 -36.67
CA GLU A 168 10.13 -10.94 -37.51
C GLU A 168 10.89 -12.26 -37.31
N ARG A 169 10.77 -12.89 -36.13
CA ARG A 169 11.35 -14.20 -35.81
C ARG A 169 10.45 -15.37 -36.13
N GLY A 170 9.24 -15.09 -36.67
CA GLY A 170 8.35 -16.12 -37.17
C GLY A 170 7.42 -16.71 -36.11
N VAL A 171 7.08 -15.97 -35.06
CA VAL A 171 6.08 -16.39 -34.09
C VAL A 171 4.72 -16.59 -34.77
N HIS A 172 4.01 -17.67 -34.44
CA HIS A 172 2.67 -17.97 -34.95
C HIS A 172 1.64 -17.94 -33.83
N GLU A 173 0.37 -17.83 -34.20
CA GLU A 173 -0.73 -17.91 -33.23
C GLU A 173 -0.70 -19.23 -32.46
N GLY A 174 -0.73 -19.13 -31.14
CA GLY A 174 -0.64 -20.26 -30.23
C GLY A 174 0.78 -20.63 -29.79
N ASP A 175 1.83 -19.98 -30.35
CA ASP A 175 3.18 -20.18 -29.84
C ASP A 175 3.34 -19.55 -28.44
N THR A 176 4.11 -20.21 -27.62
CA THR A 176 4.36 -19.73 -26.24
C THR A 176 5.44 -18.67 -26.22
N VAL A 177 5.15 -17.54 -25.59
CA VAL A 177 6.09 -16.45 -25.31
C VAL A 177 6.34 -16.36 -23.80
N ASN A 178 7.60 -16.37 -23.42
CA ASN A 178 8.05 -16.20 -22.04
C ASN A 178 8.80 -14.88 -21.88
N ILE A 179 8.35 -14.06 -20.93
CA ILE A 179 8.98 -12.80 -20.55
C ILE A 179 9.28 -12.87 -19.07
N TYR A 180 10.49 -13.30 -18.69
CA TYR A 180 10.91 -13.60 -17.32
C TYR A 180 9.98 -14.64 -16.66
N ASP A 181 9.14 -14.24 -15.69
CA ASP A 181 8.24 -15.13 -14.96
C ASP A 181 6.81 -15.17 -15.56
N ILE A 182 6.56 -14.44 -16.65
CA ILE A 182 5.25 -14.38 -17.32
C ILE A 182 5.30 -15.18 -18.61
N GLU A 183 4.41 -16.17 -18.70
CA GLU A 183 4.24 -17.01 -19.87
C GLU A 183 2.83 -16.84 -20.43
N PHE A 184 2.71 -16.67 -21.74
CA PHE A 184 1.43 -16.53 -22.43
C PHE A 184 1.52 -17.02 -23.88
N ASP A 185 0.37 -17.38 -24.46
CA ASP A 185 0.27 -17.76 -25.86
C ASP A 185 0.17 -16.51 -26.74
N TYR A 186 0.92 -16.48 -27.82
CA TYR A 186 0.86 -15.38 -28.77
C TYR A 186 -0.46 -15.37 -29.51
N VAL A 187 -1.16 -14.23 -29.46
CA VAL A 187 -2.36 -13.93 -30.25
C VAL A 187 -2.09 -12.64 -31.05
N PRO A 188 -2.23 -12.65 -32.39
CA PRO A 188 -1.90 -11.52 -33.26
C PRO A 188 -2.77 -10.27 -33.08
#